data_740c3ba5d55a5df36e7ad6781b350546
#
_entry.id   740c3ba5d55a5df36e7ad6781b350546
#
_cell.length_a   1.000
_cell.length_b   1.000
_cell.length_c   1.000
_cell.angle_alpha   90.00
_cell.angle_beta   90.00
_cell.angle_gamma   90.00
#
_symmetry.space_group_name_H-M   'P 1'
#
loop_
_entity.id
_entity.type
_entity.pdbx_description
1 polymer ?
#
loop_
_entity_poly.entity_id
_entity_poly.type
_entity_poly.pdbx_seq_one_letter_code
_entity_poly.pdbx_strand_id
1 'polypeptide(L)'
;MEDGFRMILTGMGENPNREGLLDTPKRVAKMYAELMTGLSGEMRAEDILKTRFHEKYDEMIIVPDIEFASMCEHHFLPFTGKA
;
A
#
# COMPACT_ATOMS: atom_id res chain seq x y z
N MET A 1 -9.73 -4.09 9.53
CA MET A 1 -8.55 -4.93 9.16
C MET A 1 -8.00 -5.75 10.33
N GLU A 2 -7.82 -5.18 11.51
CA GLU A 2 -7.26 -5.92 12.66
C GLU A 2 -8.05 -7.18 13.00
N ASP A 3 -9.38 -7.08 13.10
CA ASP A 3 -10.26 -8.22 13.40
C ASP A 3 -10.19 -9.28 12.31
N GLY A 4 -10.14 -8.88 11.05
CA GLY A 4 -9.97 -9.82 9.92
C GLY A 4 -8.67 -10.61 10.03
N PHE A 5 -7.58 -9.95 10.43
CA PHE A 5 -6.31 -10.64 10.59
C PHE A 5 -6.30 -11.59 11.81
N ARG A 6 -6.98 -11.23 12.90
CA ARG A 6 -7.21 -12.15 14.03
C ARG A 6 -7.95 -13.41 13.60
N MET A 7 -8.97 -13.25 12.76
CA MET A 7 -9.70 -14.40 12.19
C MET A 7 -8.81 -15.28 11.32
N ILE A 8 -7.94 -14.69 10.52
CA ILE A 8 -6.97 -15.44 9.71
C ILE A 8 -6.04 -16.28 10.62
N LEU A 9 -5.45 -15.67 11.64
CA LEU A 9 -4.58 -16.38 12.58
C LEU A 9 -5.31 -17.56 13.26
N THR A 10 -6.53 -17.33 13.70
CA THR A 10 -7.37 -18.40 14.30
C THR A 10 -7.67 -19.49 13.29
N GLY A 11 -8.01 -19.15 12.06
CA GLY A 11 -8.29 -20.11 10.98
C GLY A 11 -7.09 -20.96 10.59
N MET A 12 -5.87 -20.43 10.78
CA MET A 12 -4.62 -21.16 10.59
C MET A 12 -4.25 -22.06 11.78
N GLY A 13 -5.01 -22.02 12.87
CA GLY A 13 -4.73 -22.80 14.07
C GLY A 13 -3.76 -22.10 15.05
N GLU A 14 -3.44 -20.81 14.83
CA GLU A 14 -2.60 -20.04 15.72
C GLU A 14 -3.40 -19.41 16.87
N ASN A 15 -2.73 -19.16 17.99
CA ASN A 15 -3.28 -18.41 19.11
C ASN A 15 -2.97 -16.91 18.95
N PRO A 16 -3.95 -16.08 18.55
CA PRO A 16 -3.72 -14.66 18.34
C PRO A 16 -3.42 -13.88 19.66
N ASN A 17 -3.64 -14.52 20.81
CA ASN A 17 -3.41 -13.89 22.11
C ASN A 17 -2.03 -14.24 22.72
N ARG A 18 -1.22 -15.07 22.06
CA ARG A 18 0.15 -15.30 22.54
C ARG A 18 1.00 -14.03 22.38
N GLU A 19 1.96 -13.82 23.27
CA GLU A 19 2.77 -12.61 23.36
C GLU A 19 3.35 -12.14 22.02
N GLY A 20 3.89 -13.04 21.23
CA GLY A 20 4.48 -12.71 19.91
C GLY A 20 3.49 -12.25 18.85
N LEU A 21 2.18 -12.48 19.04
CA LEU A 21 1.12 -12.15 18.06
C LEU A 21 0.15 -11.07 18.54
N LEU A 22 0.22 -10.61 19.79
CA LEU A 22 -0.71 -9.63 20.34
C LEU A 22 -0.84 -8.37 19.49
N ASP A 23 0.28 -7.81 19.06
CA ASP A 23 0.32 -6.59 18.26
C ASP A 23 0.34 -6.84 16.74
N THR A 24 0.45 -8.09 16.30
CA THR A 24 0.57 -8.43 14.89
C THR A 24 -0.63 -7.96 14.06
N PRO A 25 -1.89 -8.13 14.48
CA PRO A 25 -3.04 -7.62 13.74
C PRO A 25 -2.98 -6.13 13.49
N LYS A 26 -2.57 -5.35 14.49
CA LYS A 26 -2.41 -3.89 14.39
C LYS A 26 -1.28 -3.52 13.42
N ARG A 27 -0.14 -4.19 13.51
CA ARG A 27 1.00 -3.95 12.61
C ARG A 27 0.65 -4.27 11.16
N VAL A 28 -0.03 -5.38 10.93
CA VAL A 28 -0.47 -5.79 9.60
C VAL A 28 -1.50 -4.81 9.04
N ALA A 29 -2.48 -4.41 9.84
CA ALA A 29 -3.46 -3.42 9.43
C ALA A 29 -2.81 -2.09 9.01
N LYS A 30 -1.81 -1.63 9.76
CA LYS A 30 -1.04 -0.42 9.43
C LYS A 30 -0.26 -0.59 8.13
N MET A 31 0.44 -1.70 7.96
CA MET A 31 1.19 -2.01 6.74
C MET A 31 0.29 -1.97 5.50
N TYR A 32 -0.87 -2.64 5.53
CA TYR A 32 -1.80 -2.61 4.41
C TYR A 32 -2.38 -1.22 4.16
N ALA A 33 -2.68 -0.45 5.20
CA ALA A 33 -3.13 0.94 5.02
C ALA A 33 -2.09 1.79 4.29
N GLU A 34 -0.82 1.64 4.62
CA GLU A 34 0.29 2.33 3.95
C GLU A 34 0.45 1.88 2.49
N LEU A 35 0.48 0.57 2.25
CA LEU A 35 0.63 0.02 0.89
C LEU A 35 -0.55 0.35 -0.03
N MET A 36 -1.73 0.54 0.52
CA MET A 36 -2.98 0.77 -0.22
C MET A 36 -3.41 2.24 -0.19
N THR A 37 -2.52 3.17 0.12
CA THR A 37 -2.83 4.61 0.18
C THR A 37 -3.47 5.13 -1.10
N GLY A 38 -3.03 4.65 -2.25
CA GLY A 38 -3.62 5.01 -3.55
C GLY A 38 -5.09 4.61 -3.73
N LEU A 39 -5.59 3.61 -2.97
CA LEU A 39 -6.99 3.18 -3.00
C LEU A 39 -7.87 3.92 -1.97
N SER A 40 -7.28 4.52 -0.95
CA SER A 40 -8.02 5.20 0.12
C SER A 40 -8.75 6.46 -0.37
N GLY A 41 -8.36 6.99 -1.52
CA GLY A 41 -8.88 8.24 -2.06
C GLY A 41 -8.30 9.51 -1.41
N GLU A 42 -7.40 9.35 -0.45
CA GLU A 42 -6.71 10.48 0.21
C GLU A 42 -5.71 11.17 -0.72
N MET A 43 -5.14 10.43 -1.66
CA MET A 43 -4.25 10.97 -2.69
C MET A 43 -4.90 10.84 -4.06
N ARG A 44 -5.46 11.94 -4.56
CA ARG A 44 -6.07 11.98 -5.89
C ARG A 44 -5.08 12.58 -6.89
N ALA A 45 -4.97 11.94 -8.05
CA ALA A 45 -4.11 12.42 -9.14
C ALA A 45 -4.46 13.86 -9.55
N GLU A 46 -5.75 14.20 -9.55
CA GLU A 46 -6.23 15.54 -9.87
C GLU A 46 -5.71 16.60 -8.90
N ASP A 47 -5.54 16.26 -7.62
CA ASP A 47 -5.02 17.19 -6.61
C ASP A 47 -3.52 17.42 -6.77
N ILE A 48 -2.77 16.38 -7.13
CA ILE A 48 -1.33 16.47 -7.41
C ILE A 48 -1.07 17.26 -8.70
N LEU A 49 -1.89 17.06 -9.73
CA LEU A 49 -1.74 17.67 -11.05
C LEU A 49 -2.28 19.10 -11.16
N LYS A 50 -2.72 19.70 -10.05
CA LYS A 50 -3.19 21.10 -10.04
C LYS A 50 -2.09 22.11 -10.33
N THR A 51 -0.87 21.84 -9.89
CA THR A 51 0.28 22.71 -10.15
C THR A 51 0.74 22.53 -11.59
N ARG A 52 0.68 23.60 -12.34
CA ARG A 52 1.06 23.61 -13.76
C ARG A 52 1.99 24.76 -14.06
N PHE A 53 2.94 24.51 -14.94
CA PHE A 53 3.83 25.52 -15.50
C PHE A 53 3.59 25.66 -16.99
N HIS A 54 3.60 26.88 -17.50
CA HIS A 54 3.48 27.17 -18.93
C HIS A 54 4.86 27.25 -19.57
N GLU A 55 5.44 26.08 -19.84
CA GLU A 55 6.72 25.93 -20.49
C GLU A 55 6.55 25.23 -21.83
N LYS A 56 7.23 25.69 -22.86
CA LYS A 56 7.35 24.95 -24.12
C LYS A 56 8.55 24.03 -24.03
N TYR A 57 8.29 22.73 -24.07
CA TYR A 57 9.31 21.70 -23.99
C TYR A 57 9.04 20.64 -25.05
N ASP A 58 9.92 20.53 -26.05
CA ASP A 58 9.75 19.66 -27.21
C ASP A 58 10.59 18.38 -27.10
N GLU A 59 11.33 18.18 -26.04
CA GLU A 59 12.20 17.03 -25.82
C GLU A 59 11.52 15.98 -24.92
N MET A 60 12.04 14.74 -25.00
CA MET A 60 11.58 13.66 -24.12
C MET A 60 11.94 13.95 -22.67
N ILE A 61 10.96 13.85 -21.78
CA ILE A 61 11.17 13.96 -20.35
C ILE A 61 11.20 12.55 -19.75
N ILE A 62 12.29 12.24 -19.04
CA ILE A 62 12.46 10.95 -18.36
C ILE A 62 12.53 11.20 -16.87
N VAL A 63 11.67 10.52 -16.12
CA VAL A 63 11.68 10.52 -14.65
C VAL A 63 11.98 9.09 -14.19
N PRO A 64 13.25 8.76 -13.92
CA PRO A 64 13.62 7.40 -13.50
C PRO A 64 13.37 7.16 -12.02
N ASP A 65 13.44 5.88 -11.62
CA ASP A 65 13.43 5.43 -10.22
C ASP A 65 12.17 5.81 -9.44
N ILE A 66 11.02 5.87 -10.10
CA ILE A 66 9.73 6.06 -9.43
C ILE A 66 9.40 4.78 -8.67
N GLU A 67 9.50 4.82 -7.35
CA GLU A 67 9.16 3.68 -6.50
C GLU A 67 7.64 3.50 -6.42
N PHE A 68 7.19 2.26 -6.53
CA PHE A 68 5.78 1.92 -6.36
C PHE A 68 5.60 0.64 -5.54
N ALA A 69 4.45 0.54 -4.90
CA ALA A 69 3.97 -0.67 -4.24
C ALA A 69 2.55 -0.97 -4.72
N SER A 70 2.24 -2.25 -4.88
CA SER A 70 0.90 -2.70 -5.25
C SER A 70 0.61 -4.06 -4.64
N MET A 71 -0.62 -4.53 -4.79
CA MET A 71 -1.08 -5.81 -4.25
C MET A 71 -1.44 -6.77 -5.37
N CYS A 72 -0.94 -7.99 -5.27
CA CYS A 72 -1.34 -9.06 -6.17
C CYS A 72 -2.81 -9.44 -5.92
N GLU A 73 -3.63 -9.43 -6.95
CA GLU A 73 -5.06 -9.80 -6.84
C GLU A 73 -5.26 -11.27 -6.48
N HIS A 74 -4.35 -12.16 -6.90
CA HIS A 74 -4.50 -13.60 -6.71
C HIS A 74 -4.24 -14.08 -5.28
N HIS A 75 -3.22 -13.54 -4.63
CA HIS A 75 -2.78 -14.02 -3.32
C HIS A 75 -2.76 -12.94 -2.25
N PHE A 76 -3.12 -11.71 -2.62
CA PHE A 76 -3.11 -10.55 -1.73
C PHE A 76 -1.73 -10.29 -1.09
N LEU A 77 -0.66 -10.59 -1.84
CA LEU A 77 0.70 -10.31 -1.45
C LEU A 77 1.17 -8.98 -2.03
N PRO A 78 1.89 -8.15 -1.26
CA PRO A 78 2.46 -6.92 -1.79
C PRO A 78 3.64 -7.22 -2.73
N PHE A 79 3.78 -6.38 -3.74
CA PHE A 79 4.97 -6.33 -4.58
C PHE A 79 5.39 -4.88 -4.78
N THR A 80 6.68 -4.66 -4.93
CA THR A 80 7.28 -3.35 -5.12
C THR A 80 8.13 -3.34 -6.36
N GLY A 81 8.36 -2.17 -6.91
CA GLY A 81 9.21 -2.00 -8.09
C GLY A 81 9.60 -0.55 -8.30
N LYS A 82 10.28 -0.33 -9.41
CA LYS A 82 10.66 1.00 -9.91
C LYS A 82 10.29 1.11 -11.38
N ALA A 83 9.76 2.25 -11.75
CA ALA A 83 9.45 2.62 -13.13
C ALA A 83 10.43 3.68 -13.65
#